data_a6483a4bdfe9c1409f0b337ab217ca59
#
_entry.id   a6483a4bdfe9c1409f0b337ab217ca59
#
_cell.length_a   1.000
_cell.length_b   1.000
_cell.length_c   1.000
_cell.angle_alpha   90.00
_cell.angle_beta   90.00
_cell.angle_gamma   90.00
#
_symmetry.space_group_name_H-M   'P 1'
#
loop_
_entity.id
_entity.type
_entity.pdbx_description
1 polymer ?
#
loop_
_entity_poly.entity_id
_entity_poly.type
_entity_poly.pdbx_seq_one_letter_code
_entity_poly.pdbx_strand_id
1 'polypeptide(L)'
;MEKDELLKRVLMMQRLQGMETEPVSAEDPYASMEKDQLISMIHFLVKREDERAQENQELKDMVKELRDTHKQDVKIQTNLMKSIDKLTNQVADLTTQNRSLQQKVNDLLSQISVGNKVRFGSKSQKGIKKNAPVQDREKDKDDFDGTNGAVMSSVSQADATSADTDPESAEQAQKSYENRIGLKYQTMNADNRIVHESDVNLLPEGATIIKSVFESTYEQVSYIVQHDYEMIIYKDKDGVMRKGYFPKAEESAEIDRIPGTHASCSLLANLVFNKYHMNTPVYREMVRLLNNNMNVSRNTVYNWFVKGSEYLNKVLPILKGKLLAKGAVVNCDETWCRVKVKGKYGKKYIWCMVNKEAKVAVYFYDDGSRGRKVLRDFLGETKIDALQSDGFNVYMYLDNELVDVDHLCCFAHARAKFQYAFEQGKDADAEYFIRLIGWLYDQEKQYRLRHLTPEQIRKERQAKKTAKVISQIRQRLDKLLADGNGMRGDLMQKALNYLNSFWNQLILYLKDGRYNIDNSLAERTLRPMTVERKNSLTFGSHAGAKVSVIYHTFIETCKMCGVSTLEYFKEFFKAIMQGRTDYDNMLPMTIGIKKQ
;
A
#
# COMPACT_ATOMS: atom_id res chain seq x y z
N MET A 1 51.79 17.39 66.09
CA MET A 1 52.03 17.97 64.77
C MET A 1 51.84 19.47 64.85
N GLU A 2 52.84 20.22 64.40
CA GLU A 2 52.72 21.70 64.42
C GLU A 2 51.75 22.13 63.33
N LYS A 3 51.09 23.28 63.50
CA LYS A 3 50.08 23.81 62.59
C LYS A 3 50.57 23.90 61.14
N ASP A 4 51.83 24.26 60.94
CA ASP A 4 52.48 24.38 59.61
C ASP A 4 52.58 23.03 58.87
N GLU A 5 52.76 21.93 59.61
CA GLU A 5 52.85 20.59 59.04
C GLU A 5 51.47 20.07 58.58
N LEU A 6 50.37 20.43 59.33
CA LEU A 6 49.00 20.15 58.96
C LEU A 6 48.58 20.96 57.70
N LEU A 7 48.96 22.22 57.63
CA LEU A 7 48.71 23.09 56.48
C LEU A 7 49.37 22.55 55.20
N LYS A 8 50.65 22.17 55.27
CA LYS A 8 51.33 21.54 54.12
C LYS A 8 50.64 20.27 53.65
N ARG A 9 50.07 19.50 54.58
CA ARG A 9 49.39 18.25 54.26
C ARG A 9 48.04 18.49 53.58
N VAL A 10 47.27 19.51 54.00
CA VAL A 10 46.04 19.93 53.32
C VAL A 10 46.32 20.38 51.88
N LEU A 11 47.28 21.24 51.67
CA LEU A 11 47.66 21.75 50.36
C LEU A 11 48.17 20.62 49.43
N MET A 12 48.95 19.67 49.99
CA MET A 12 49.39 18.50 49.20
C MET A 12 48.22 17.62 48.79
N MET A 13 47.25 17.35 49.66
CA MET A 13 46.09 16.55 49.34
C MET A 13 45.15 17.22 48.33
N GLN A 14 44.97 18.54 48.41
CA GLN A 14 44.18 19.27 47.38
C GLN A 14 44.84 19.23 46.01
N ARG A 15 46.17 19.33 45.91
CA ARG A 15 46.88 19.16 44.65
C ARG A 15 46.74 17.74 44.07
N LEU A 16 46.79 16.71 44.88
CA LEU A 16 46.56 15.33 44.46
C LEU A 16 45.13 15.11 43.95
N GLN A 17 44.17 15.86 44.47
CA GLN A 17 42.75 15.78 44.02
C GLN A 17 42.43 16.64 42.79
N GLY A 18 43.44 17.29 42.17
CA GLY A 18 43.24 18.10 40.97
C GLY A 18 42.40 19.37 41.20
N MET A 19 42.33 19.85 42.43
CA MET A 19 41.83 21.18 42.72
C MET A 19 42.88 22.19 42.32
N GLU A 20 42.65 22.93 41.22
CA GLU A 20 43.57 24.03 40.82
C GLU A 20 43.60 25.05 41.95
N THR A 21 44.77 25.13 42.59
CA THR A 21 45.09 26.29 43.42
C THR A 21 45.68 27.31 42.48
N GLU A 22 44.96 28.39 42.19
CA GLU A 22 45.58 29.56 41.54
C GLU A 22 46.82 30.00 42.34
N PRO A 23 47.84 30.56 41.70
CA PRO A 23 49.01 31.08 42.40
C PRO A 23 48.57 32.27 43.24
N VAL A 24 48.41 32.02 44.54
CA VAL A 24 47.85 32.99 45.49
C VAL A 24 48.89 34.07 45.75
N SER A 25 48.44 35.31 45.54
CA SER A 25 49.07 36.48 46.15
C SER A 25 48.99 36.36 47.67
N ALA A 26 50.13 36.39 48.33
CA ALA A 26 50.53 36.78 49.70
C ALA A 26 49.68 36.47 50.94
N GLU A 27 48.47 35.85 50.87
CA GLU A 27 47.73 35.41 52.07
C GLU A 27 47.22 33.98 51.84
N ASP A 28 47.85 33.01 52.53
CA ASP A 28 47.42 31.61 52.54
C ASP A 28 45.98 31.52 53.09
N PRO A 29 45.00 31.10 52.34
CA PRO A 29 43.60 31.07 52.75
C PRO A 29 43.35 30.18 53.99
N TYR A 30 44.29 29.32 54.33
CA TYR A 30 44.19 28.43 55.50
C TYR A 30 45.03 28.88 56.71
N ALA A 31 45.79 29.98 56.57
CA ALA A 31 46.64 30.50 57.67
C ALA A 31 45.84 30.93 58.89
N SER A 32 44.58 31.33 58.71
CA SER A 32 43.67 31.76 59.78
C SER A 32 42.93 30.62 60.46
N MET A 33 42.96 29.38 59.90
CA MET A 33 42.23 28.22 60.46
C MET A 33 42.89 27.70 61.77
N GLU A 34 42.06 27.30 62.73
CA GLU A 34 42.50 26.63 63.95
C GLU A 34 42.92 25.19 63.66
N LYS A 35 43.77 24.61 64.52
CA LYS A 35 44.32 23.26 64.39
C LYS A 35 43.25 22.18 64.20
N ASP A 36 42.09 22.29 64.89
CA ASP A 36 41.01 21.32 64.81
C ASP A 36 40.25 21.42 63.51
N GLN A 37 40.16 22.62 62.94
CA GLN A 37 39.59 22.83 61.61
C GLN A 37 40.44 22.23 60.50
N LEU A 38 41.79 22.35 60.59
CA LEU A 38 42.73 21.72 59.64
C LEU A 38 42.70 20.19 59.74
N ILE A 39 42.55 19.62 60.93
CA ILE A 39 42.40 18.18 61.18
C ILE A 39 41.07 17.68 60.52
N SER A 40 39.98 18.40 60.70
CA SER A 40 38.68 18.08 60.07
C SER A 40 38.74 18.13 58.57
N MET A 41 39.45 19.10 58.01
CA MET A 41 39.69 19.23 56.57
C MET A 41 40.52 18.07 56.02
N ILE A 42 41.57 17.66 56.71
CA ILE A 42 42.37 16.48 56.32
C ILE A 42 41.48 15.22 56.33
N HIS A 43 40.68 14.99 57.35
CA HIS A 43 39.77 13.85 57.38
C HIS A 43 38.75 13.87 56.23
N PHE A 44 38.22 15.03 55.89
CA PHE A 44 37.31 15.17 54.75
C PHE A 44 38.00 14.86 53.42
N LEU A 45 39.22 15.37 53.23
CA LEU A 45 39.98 15.11 51.98
C LEU A 45 40.38 13.64 51.84
N VAL A 46 40.82 12.98 52.94
CA VAL A 46 41.10 11.55 52.94
C VAL A 46 39.88 10.72 52.59
N LYS A 47 38.74 11.01 53.21
CA LYS A 47 37.47 10.31 52.91
C LYS A 47 37.11 10.45 51.45
N ARG A 48 37.24 11.63 50.86
CA ARG A 48 36.96 11.90 49.44
C ARG A 48 37.93 11.19 48.51
N GLU A 49 39.18 10.97 48.91
CA GLU A 49 40.15 10.19 48.15
C GLU A 49 39.79 8.70 48.17
N ASP A 50 39.37 8.17 49.30
CA ASP A 50 38.87 6.78 49.41
C ASP A 50 37.64 6.55 48.57
N GLU A 51 36.65 7.48 48.58
CA GLU A 51 35.46 7.42 47.75
C GLU A 51 35.81 7.40 46.24
N ARG A 52 36.74 8.28 45.81
CA ARG A 52 37.24 8.27 44.41
C ARG A 52 38.01 7.00 44.07
N ALA A 53 38.76 6.44 44.96
CA ALA A 53 39.46 5.18 44.75
C ALA A 53 38.49 4.02 44.53
N GLN A 54 37.38 4.03 45.30
CA GLN A 54 36.30 3.04 45.15
C GLN A 54 35.57 3.20 43.82
N GLU A 55 35.18 4.42 43.44
CA GLU A 55 34.54 4.69 42.17
C GLU A 55 35.43 4.28 40.97
N ASN A 56 36.73 4.55 41.06
CA ASN A 56 37.71 4.14 40.05
C ASN A 56 37.85 2.62 39.94
N GLN A 57 37.71 1.90 41.06
CA GLN A 57 37.73 0.45 41.04
C GLN A 57 36.47 -0.11 40.40
N GLU A 58 35.29 0.41 40.74
CA GLU A 58 34.01 0.03 40.12
C GLU A 58 34.00 0.27 38.63
N LEU A 59 34.53 1.42 38.18
CA LEU A 59 34.68 1.72 36.75
C LEU A 59 35.63 0.72 36.03
N LYS A 60 36.74 0.32 36.66
CA LYS A 60 37.66 -0.69 36.10
C LYS A 60 36.97 -2.04 35.92
N ASP A 61 36.16 -2.45 36.91
CA ASP A 61 35.46 -3.71 36.88
C ASP A 61 34.37 -3.70 35.80
N MET A 62 33.64 -2.59 35.70
CA MET A 62 32.64 -2.38 34.62
C MET A 62 33.25 -2.39 33.22
N VAL A 63 34.42 -1.74 33.03
CA VAL A 63 35.14 -1.78 31.75
C VAL A 63 35.61 -3.19 31.41
N LYS A 64 36.03 -3.98 32.44
CA LYS A 64 36.40 -5.37 32.23
C LYS A 64 35.23 -6.21 31.79
N GLU A 65 34.07 -6.07 32.43
CA GLU A 65 32.83 -6.78 32.09
C GLU A 65 32.35 -6.44 30.66
N LEU A 66 32.36 -5.15 30.28
CA LEU A 66 32.05 -4.72 28.93
C LEU A 66 32.98 -5.30 27.87
N ARG A 67 34.29 -5.41 28.17
CA ARG A 67 35.23 -6.04 27.25
C ARG A 67 34.97 -7.53 27.07
N ASP A 68 34.61 -8.23 28.13
CA ASP A 68 34.36 -9.67 28.05
C ASP A 68 33.03 -9.94 27.33
N THR A 69 32.00 -9.11 27.55
CA THR A 69 30.74 -9.14 26.79
C THR A 69 30.99 -8.88 25.31
N HIS A 70 31.76 -7.86 24.97
CA HIS A 70 32.12 -7.56 23.58
C HIS A 70 32.87 -8.72 22.90
N LYS A 71 33.78 -9.41 23.61
CA LYS A 71 34.42 -10.61 23.06
C LYS A 71 33.47 -11.75 22.78
N GLN A 72 32.42 -11.91 23.61
CA GLN A 72 31.38 -12.91 23.37
C GLN A 72 30.55 -12.55 22.15
N ASP A 73 30.14 -11.28 22.02
CA ASP A 73 29.38 -10.81 20.86
C ASP A 73 30.14 -11.00 19.54
N VAL A 74 31.42 -10.70 19.50
CA VAL A 74 32.28 -10.93 18.32
C VAL A 74 32.35 -12.42 17.97
N LYS A 75 32.40 -13.33 18.95
CA LYS A 75 32.36 -14.77 18.70
C LYS A 75 30.99 -15.21 18.13
N ILE A 76 29.90 -14.69 18.66
CA ILE A 76 28.55 -14.95 18.17
C ILE A 76 28.39 -14.47 16.73
N GLN A 77 28.82 -13.23 16.44
CA GLN A 77 28.80 -12.68 15.08
C GLN A 77 29.61 -13.52 14.09
N THR A 78 30.80 -13.97 14.50
CA THR A 78 31.66 -14.84 13.66
C THR A 78 30.98 -16.18 13.35
N ASN A 79 30.33 -16.79 14.33
CA ASN A 79 29.60 -18.04 14.14
C ASN A 79 28.35 -17.86 13.27
N LEU A 80 27.64 -16.74 13.44
CA LEU A 80 26.49 -16.39 12.61
C LEU A 80 26.88 -16.20 11.14
N MET A 81 28.01 -15.53 10.91
CA MET A 81 28.55 -15.30 9.56
C MET A 81 28.89 -16.62 8.88
N LYS A 82 29.58 -17.55 9.58
CA LYS A 82 29.85 -18.90 9.06
C LYS A 82 28.56 -19.68 8.74
N SER A 83 27.50 -19.50 9.53
CA SER A 83 26.22 -20.15 9.29
C SER A 83 25.51 -19.56 8.07
N ILE A 84 25.57 -18.24 7.87
CA ILE A 84 25.05 -17.54 6.68
C ILE A 84 25.77 -18.03 5.43
N ASP A 85 27.10 -18.11 5.43
CA ASP A 85 27.88 -18.60 4.30
C ASP A 85 27.51 -20.05 3.94
N LYS A 86 27.33 -20.90 4.95
CA LYS A 86 26.89 -22.28 4.73
C LYS A 86 25.49 -22.36 4.12
N LEU A 87 24.54 -21.57 4.61
CA LEU A 87 23.18 -21.50 4.05
C LEU A 87 23.18 -20.93 2.64
N THR A 88 23.98 -19.91 2.36
CA THR A 88 24.12 -19.31 1.03
C THR A 88 24.62 -20.34 0.02
N ASN A 89 25.62 -21.15 0.38
CA ASN A 89 26.11 -22.23 -0.47
C ASN A 89 25.04 -23.31 -0.68
N GLN A 90 24.29 -23.71 0.35
CA GLN A 90 23.18 -24.65 0.20
C GLN A 90 22.07 -24.13 -0.73
N VAL A 91 21.74 -22.86 -0.65
CA VAL A 91 20.76 -22.22 -1.56
C VAL A 91 21.28 -22.22 -2.99
N ALA A 92 22.55 -21.96 -3.22
CA ALA A 92 23.16 -22.01 -4.56
C ALA A 92 23.13 -23.43 -5.15
N ASP A 93 23.44 -24.45 -4.34
CA ASP A 93 23.39 -25.86 -4.75
C ASP A 93 21.95 -26.31 -5.07
N LEU A 94 20.99 -25.98 -4.20
CA LEU A 94 19.57 -26.27 -4.42
C LEU A 94 19.02 -25.56 -5.66
N THR A 95 19.45 -24.33 -5.93
CA THR A 95 19.08 -23.58 -7.12
C THR A 95 19.60 -24.27 -8.38
N THR A 96 20.82 -24.78 -8.35
CA THR A 96 21.42 -25.51 -9.46
C THR A 96 20.71 -26.86 -9.70
N GLN A 97 20.39 -27.59 -8.61
CA GLN A 97 19.63 -28.84 -8.70
C GLN A 97 18.21 -28.60 -9.25
N ASN A 98 17.52 -27.55 -8.79
CA ASN A 98 16.19 -27.19 -9.31
C ASN A 98 16.24 -26.86 -10.81
N ARG A 99 17.27 -26.13 -11.26
CA ARG A 99 17.45 -25.83 -12.68
C ARG A 99 17.66 -27.11 -13.51
N SER A 100 18.45 -28.04 -13.02
CA SER A 100 18.66 -29.34 -13.66
C SER A 100 17.39 -30.20 -13.69
N LEU A 101 16.64 -30.25 -12.58
CA LEU A 101 15.36 -30.98 -12.54
C LEU A 101 14.32 -30.36 -13.48
N GLN A 102 14.26 -29.06 -13.56
CA GLN A 102 13.34 -28.33 -14.45
C GLN A 102 13.66 -28.61 -15.93
N GLN A 103 14.94 -28.73 -16.26
CA GLN A 103 15.37 -29.11 -17.60
C GLN A 103 14.96 -30.56 -17.93
N LYS A 104 15.16 -31.53 -16.99
CA LYS A 104 14.70 -32.92 -17.14
C LYS A 104 13.18 -33.02 -17.29
N VAL A 105 12.40 -32.24 -16.53
CA VAL A 105 10.94 -32.20 -16.66
C VAL A 105 10.52 -31.68 -18.04
N ASN A 106 11.17 -30.63 -18.54
CA ASN A 106 10.90 -30.10 -19.88
C ASN A 106 11.24 -31.12 -20.98
N ASP A 107 12.36 -31.83 -20.85
CA ASP A 107 12.75 -32.88 -21.80
C ASP A 107 11.74 -34.05 -21.77
N LEU A 108 11.28 -34.46 -20.61
CA LEU A 108 10.25 -35.52 -20.46
C LEU A 108 8.90 -35.07 -21.03
N LEU A 109 8.49 -33.81 -20.79
CA LEU A 109 7.26 -33.25 -21.35
C LEU A 109 7.34 -33.16 -22.89
N SER A 110 8.50 -32.81 -23.45
CA SER A 110 8.72 -32.81 -24.89
C SER A 110 8.62 -34.25 -25.45
N GLN A 111 9.21 -35.26 -24.78
CA GLN A 111 9.12 -36.66 -25.18
C GLN A 111 7.68 -37.20 -25.09
N ILE A 112 6.92 -36.83 -24.03
CA ILE A 112 5.50 -37.20 -23.88
C ILE A 112 4.65 -36.52 -24.99
N SER A 113 4.92 -35.27 -25.31
CA SER A 113 4.24 -34.54 -26.40
C SER A 113 4.47 -35.19 -27.77
N VAL A 114 5.71 -35.55 -28.05
CA VAL A 114 6.06 -36.32 -29.27
C VAL A 114 5.42 -37.71 -29.25
N GLY A 115 5.47 -38.45 -28.12
CA GLY A 115 4.86 -39.74 -27.92
C GLY A 115 3.33 -39.71 -28.11
N ASN A 116 2.67 -38.71 -27.57
CA ASN A 116 1.22 -38.52 -27.73
C ASN A 116 0.81 -38.15 -29.16
N LYS A 117 1.63 -37.35 -29.89
CA LYS A 117 1.40 -37.09 -31.32
C LYS A 117 1.57 -38.36 -32.19
N VAL A 118 2.51 -39.22 -31.86
CA VAL A 118 2.73 -40.48 -32.58
C VAL A 118 1.60 -41.48 -32.30
N ARG A 119 1.06 -41.52 -31.06
CA ARG A 119 0.01 -42.46 -30.67
C ARG A 119 -1.42 -41.99 -30.94
N PHE A 120 -1.70 -40.69 -30.86
CA PHE A 120 -3.04 -40.09 -30.93
C PHE A 120 -3.21 -39.01 -31.99
N GLY A 121 -2.20 -38.74 -32.84
CA GLY A 121 -2.32 -37.87 -33.99
C GLY A 121 -3.34 -38.43 -34.97
N SER A 122 -4.39 -37.68 -35.28
CA SER A 122 -5.49 -38.08 -36.13
C SER A 122 -4.99 -38.54 -37.51
N LYS A 123 -4.95 -39.83 -37.71
CA LYS A 123 -4.94 -40.44 -39.04
C LYS A 123 -6.39 -40.57 -39.49
N SER A 124 -6.93 -39.56 -40.10
CA SER A 124 -7.97 -39.52 -41.15
C SER A 124 -8.94 -38.34 -40.96
N GLN A 125 -8.99 -37.55 -41.99
CA GLN A 125 -10.14 -36.74 -42.33
C GLN A 125 -11.31 -37.65 -42.70
N LYS A 126 -12.30 -37.82 -41.79
CA LYS A 126 -13.67 -38.15 -42.15
C LYS A 126 -14.63 -37.86 -40.99
N GLY A 127 -15.61 -36.99 -41.26
CA GLY A 127 -16.86 -36.93 -40.56
C GLY A 127 -17.03 -35.90 -39.48
N ILE A 128 -17.16 -34.60 -39.84
CA ILE A 128 -17.83 -33.59 -39.05
C ILE A 128 -19.33 -33.91 -39.05
N LYS A 129 -19.88 -34.42 -37.95
CA LYS A 129 -21.33 -34.37 -37.67
C LYS A 129 -21.64 -33.07 -36.92
N LYS A 130 -22.40 -32.20 -37.58
CA LYS A 130 -23.04 -31.05 -36.97
C LYS A 130 -24.19 -31.54 -36.08
N ASN A 131 -24.40 -30.80 -34.95
CA ASN A 131 -25.54 -30.80 -34.05
C ASN A 131 -25.56 -31.84 -32.93
N ALA A 132 -25.08 -31.36 -31.76
CA ALA A 132 -25.65 -31.69 -30.47
C ALA A 132 -25.51 -30.44 -29.54
N PRO A 133 -26.50 -30.13 -28.67
CA PRO A 133 -26.47 -28.92 -27.86
C PRO A 133 -25.39 -29.04 -26.81
N VAL A 134 -24.66 -27.93 -26.62
CA VAL A 134 -23.62 -27.79 -25.61
C VAL A 134 -24.31 -27.70 -24.24
N GLN A 135 -24.25 -28.78 -23.46
CA GLN A 135 -24.48 -28.69 -22.03
C GLN A 135 -23.23 -28.07 -21.39
N ASP A 136 -23.44 -26.97 -20.69
CA ASP A 136 -22.44 -26.32 -19.83
C ASP A 136 -21.88 -27.31 -18.81
N ARG A 137 -20.72 -27.87 -19.11
CA ARG A 137 -19.82 -28.46 -18.14
C ARG A 137 -18.65 -27.50 -18.00
N GLU A 138 -18.80 -26.56 -17.08
CA GLU A 138 -17.68 -25.82 -16.48
C GLU A 138 -16.71 -26.84 -15.84
N LYS A 139 -15.70 -27.24 -16.58
CA LYS A 139 -14.48 -27.80 -15.98
C LYS A 139 -13.56 -26.62 -15.69
N ASP A 140 -13.54 -26.22 -14.44
CA ASP A 140 -12.50 -25.38 -13.86
C ASP A 140 -11.11 -25.93 -14.22
N LYS A 141 -10.47 -25.33 -15.21
CA LYS A 141 -9.05 -25.46 -15.52
C LYS A 141 -8.45 -24.08 -15.72
N ASP A 142 -8.58 -23.25 -14.72
CA ASP A 142 -7.81 -22.02 -14.59
C ASP A 142 -7.29 -21.88 -13.15
N ASP A 143 -6.46 -22.85 -12.75
CA ASP A 143 -5.51 -22.66 -11.64
C ASP A 143 -4.31 -21.82 -12.13
N PHE A 144 -4.60 -20.66 -12.68
CA PHE A 144 -3.60 -19.59 -12.81
C PHE A 144 -3.85 -18.57 -11.72
N ASP A 145 -3.63 -19.01 -10.48
CA ASP A 145 -3.84 -18.21 -9.30
C ASP A 145 -2.62 -17.36 -8.97
N GLY A 146 -2.80 -16.06 -9.08
CA GLY A 146 -2.25 -15.10 -8.12
C GLY A 146 -0.75 -14.80 -8.13
N THR A 147 0.06 -15.44 -8.98
CA THR A 147 1.49 -15.08 -9.12
C THR A 147 1.75 -13.91 -10.07
N ASN A 148 0.74 -13.42 -10.76
CA ASN A 148 0.87 -12.30 -11.69
C ASN A 148 1.21 -10.94 -11.03
N GLY A 149 1.00 -10.81 -9.71
CA GLY A 149 1.39 -9.60 -8.99
C GLY A 149 2.90 -9.49 -8.74
N ALA A 150 3.60 -10.62 -8.68
CA ALA A 150 5.05 -10.65 -8.43
C ALA A 150 5.86 -10.47 -9.73
N VAL A 151 5.34 -10.94 -10.87
CA VAL A 151 6.03 -10.83 -12.17
C VAL A 151 6.02 -9.39 -12.70
N MET A 152 4.96 -8.62 -12.40
CA MET A 152 4.88 -7.21 -12.84
C MET A 152 5.79 -6.29 -12.00
N SER A 153 6.15 -6.65 -10.78
CA SER A 153 7.09 -5.87 -9.97
C SER A 153 8.56 -6.13 -10.34
N SER A 154 8.87 -7.31 -10.91
CA SER A 154 10.24 -7.62 -11.35
C SER A 154 10.60 -6.99 -12.70
N VAL A 155 9.62 -6.71 -13.57
CA VAL A 155 9.86 -6.01 -14.84
C VAL A 155 10.20 -4.53 -14.65
N SER A 156 9.74 -3.90 -13.56
CA SER A 156 10.13 -2.52 -13.23
C SER A 156 11.51 -2.40 -12.58
N GLN A 157 12.12 -3.52 -12.14
CA GLN A 157 13.50 -3.53 -11.61
C GLN A 157 14.56 -3.96 -12.65
N ALA A 158 14.17 -4.64 -13.73
CA ALA A 158 15.13 -5.08 -14.75
C ALA A 158 15.53 -3.98 -15.74
N ASP A 159 14.77 -2.87 -15.83
CA ASP A 159 15.13 -1.72 -16.66
C ASP A 159 16.12 -0.74 -15.99
N ALA A 160 16.65 -1.08 -14.81
CA ALA A 160 17.60 -0.24 -14.09
C ALA A 160 19.06 -0.65 -14.25
N THR A 161 19.38 -1.68 -15.05
CA THR A 161 20.76 -2.20 -15.17
C THR A 161 21.26 -2.34 -16.59
N SER A 162 20.99 -1.37 -17.45
CA SER A 162 21.77 -1.16 -18.67
C SER A 162 21.53 0.25 -19.22
N ALA A 163 22.13 1.22 -18.60
CA ALA A 163 22.47 2.47 -19.26
C ALA A 163 23.86 2.84 -18.76
N ASP A 164 24.79 2.99 -19.69
CA ASP A 164 26.00 3.76 -19.48
C ASP A 164 25.59 5.10 -18.86
N THR A 165 25.81 5.25 -17.57
CA THR A 165 25.48 6.46 -16.84
C THR A 165 26.62 7.43 -17.05
N ASP A 166 26.36 8.43 -17.88
CA ASP A 166 27.10 9.68 -17.90
C ASP A 166 27.26 10.22 -16.47
N PRO A 167 28.45 10.61 -16.00
CA PRO A 167 28.68 11.09 -14.64
C PRO A 167 27.74 12.22 -14.20
N GLU A 168 27.31 13.09 -15.11
CA GLU A 168 26.34 14.16 -14.85
C GLU A 168 24.94 13.65 -14.47
N SER A 169 24.51 12.52 -15.03
CA SER A 169 23.19 11.95 -14.71
C SER A 169 23.18 11.27 -13.33
N ALA A 170 24.31 10.71 -12.90
CA ALA A 170 24.46 10.12 -11.57
C ALA A 170 24.46 11.22 -10.49
N GLU A 171 25.10 12.36 -10.74
CA GLU A 171 25.15 13.50 -9.83
C GLU A 171 23.78 14.19 -9.71
N GLN A 172 23.00 14.29 -10.81
CA GLN A 172 21.63 14.77 -10.78
C GLN A 172 20.67 13.82 -10.06
N ALA A 173 20.85 12.50 -10.21
CA ALA A 173 20.10 11.50 -9.49
C ALA A 173 20.40 11.53 -7.99
N GLN A 174 21.65 11.73 -7.62
CA GLN A 174 22.10 11.85 -6.22
C GLN A 174 21.59 13.14 -5.58
N LYS A 175 21.67 14.28 -6.28
CA LYS A 175 21.07 15.55 -5.84
C LYS A 175 19.53 15.47 -5.70
N SER A 176 18.87 14.75 -6.61
CA SER A 176 17.42 14.51 -6.49
C SER A 176 17.05 13.59 -5.34
N TYR A 177 17.92 12.63 -5.00
CA TYR A 177 17.75 11.75 -3.84
C TYR A 177 17.99 12.51 -2.53
N GLU A 178 19.03 13.31 -2.46
CA GLU A 178 19.33 14.17 -1.30
C GLU A 178 18.25 15.24 -1.07
N ASN A 179 17.71 15.82 -2.13
CA ASN A 179 16.55 16.72 -2.05
C ASN A 179 15.27 16.01 -1.57
N ARG A 180 15.08 14.72 -1.93
CA ARG A 180 13.96 13.90 -1.41
C ARG A 180 14.15 13.56 0.07
N ILE A 181 15.37 13.37 0.54
CA ILE A 181 15.67 13.15 1.97
C ILE A 181 15.43 14.44 2.74
N GLY A 182 15.81 15.60 2.22
CA GLY A 182 15.54 16.91 2.83
C GLY A 182 14.05 17.26 2.93
N LEU A 183 13.22 16.75 2.03
CA LEU A 183 11.76 16.93 2.06
C LEU A 183 11.03 16.00 3.07
N LYS A 184 11.74 15.05 3.70
CA LYS A 184 11.14 14.09 4.65
C LYS A 184 10.65 14.72 5.95
N TYR A 185 11.12 15.89 6.30
CA TYR A 185 10.79 16.56 7.55
C TYR A 185 10.16 17.92 7.29
N GLN A 186 9.00 17.91 6.61
CA GLN A 186 8.20 19.13 6.51
C GLN A 186 7.75 19.54 7.91
N THR A 187 7.83 20.84 8.18
CA THR A 187 7.31 21.40 9.42
C THR A 187 5.82 21.07 9.53
N MET A 188 5.41 20.49 10.64
CA MET A 188 4.01 20.21 10.93
C MET A 188 3.19 21.50 10.97
N ASN A 189 1.87 21.40 10.70
CA ASN A 189 0.96 22.54 10.82
C ASN A 189 1.01 23.15 12.23
N ALA A 190 0.74 24.45 12.33
CA ALA A 190 0.83 25.19 13.58
C ALA A 190 0.02 24.55 14.74
N ASP A 191 -1.15 23.98 14.43
CA ASP A 191 -2.04 23.34 15.41
C ASP A 191 -1.45 22.08 16.07
N ASN A 192 -0.45 21.45 15.43
CA ASN A 192 0.22 20.23 15.89
C ASN A 192 1.70 20.47 16.23
N ARG A 193 2.11 21.73 16.35
CA ARG A 193 3.49 22.10 16.68
C ARG A 193 3.54 22.80 18.02
N ILE A 194 4.20 22.19 18.98
CA ILE A 194 4.54 22.82 20.27
C ILE A 194 5.96 23.34 20.15
N VAL A 195 6.15 24.64 20.40
CA VAL A 195 7.47 25.28 20.39
C VAL A 195 7.88 25.51 21.83
N HIS A 196 9.01 24.94 22.24
CA HIS A 196 9.65 25.20 23.52
C HIS A 196 10.79 26.17 23.28
N GLU A 197 10.67 27.38 23.81
CA GLU A 197 11.71 28.41 23.72
C GLU A 197 12.62 28.30 24.95
N SER A 198 13.92 28.55 24.76
CA SER A 198 14.88 28.60 25.87
C SER A 198 14.80 29.95 26.58
N ASP A 199 14.80 29.92 27.90
CA ASP A 199 14.94 31.13 28.69
C ASP A 199 16.41 31.58 28.68
N VAL A 200 16.68 32.70 28.00
CA VAL A 200 18.03 33.25 27.88
C VAL A 200 18.60 33.75 29.22
N ASN A 201 17.75 33.98 30.22
CA ASN A 201 18.19 34.36 31.55
C ASN A 201 18.83 33.20 32.34
N LEU A 202 18.64 31.97 31.89
CA LEU A 202 19.25 30.78 32.50
C LEU A 202 20.63 30.46 31.89
N LEU A 203 21.13 31.27 30.96
CA LEU A 203 22.48 31.11 30.45
C LEU A 203 23.53 31.39 31.55
N PRO A 204 24.68 30.69 31.52
CA PRO A 204 25.78 30.96 32.41
C PRO A 204 26.23 32.43 32.33
N GLU A 205 26.63 32.99 33.45
CA GLU A 205 27.10 34.37 33.54
C GLU A 205 28.27 34.60 32.57
N GLY A 206 28.18 35.65 31.73
CA GLY A 206 29.18 35.97 30.72
C GLY A 206 29.06 35.19 29.40
N ALA A 207 28.06 34.32 29.26
CA ALA A 207 27.83 33.62 27.99
C ALA A 207 27.30 34.54 26.89
N THR A 208 27.79 34.36 25.69
CA THR A 208 27.33 35.09 24.50
C THR A 208 26.68 34.12 23.53
N ILE A 209 25.44 34.45 23.11
CA ILE A 209 24.70 33.63 22.13
C ILE A 209 25.34 33.80 20.75
N ILE A 210 25.87 32.73 20.19
CA ILE A 210 26.43 32.71 18.83
C ILE A 210 25.32 32.43 17.80
N LYS A 211 24.44 31.45 18.10
CA LYS A 211 23.37 31.01 17.21
C LYS A 211 22.27 30.31 18.01
N SER A 212 21.02 30.52 17.63
CA SER A 212 19.88 29.71 18.08
C SER A 212 19.46 28.77 16.94
N VAL A 213 19.22 27.49 17.25
CA VAL A 213 18.71 26.46 16.35
C VAL A 213 17.61 25.69 17.03
N PHE A 214 16.60 25.26 16.26
CA PHE A 214 15.57 24.36 16.76
C PHE A 214 15.90 22.92 16.36
N GLU A 215 15.91 22.04 17.35
CA GLU A 215 15.93 20.59 17.13
C GLU A 215 14.51 20.05 17.38
N SER A 216 14.02 19.19 16.47
CA SER A 216 12.64 18.70 16.53
C SER A 216 12.61 17.25 16.99
N THR A 217 11.74 16.95 17.93
CA THR A 217 11.32 15.60 18.29
C THR A 217 9.86 15.41 17.88
N TYR A 218 9.43 14.17 17.64
CA TYR A 218 8.07 13.86 17.24
C TYR A 218 7.46 12.89 18.24
N GLU A 219 6.32 13.26 18.81
CA GLU A 219 5.54 12.44 19.73
C GLU A 219 4.24 12.00 19.07
N GLN A 220 3.88 10.73 19.20
CA GLN A 220 2.57 10.23 18.82
C GLN A 220 1.70 10.07 20.06
N VAL A 221 0.65 10.88 20.17
CA VAL A 221 -0.37 10.76 21.22
C VAL A 221 -1.59 10.06 20.65
N SER A 222 -2.04 8.98 21.29
CA SER A 222 -3.25 8.24 20.90
C SER A 222 -4.03 7.85 22.14
N TYR A 223 -5.23 8.39 22.27
CA TYR A 223 -6.14 8.06 23.35
C TYR A 223 -7.60 8.07 22.85
N ILE A 224 -8.47 7.41 23.59
CA ILE A 224 -9.91 7.41 23.34
C ILE A 224 -10.57 8.17 24.49
N VAL A 225 -11.43 9.12 24.15
CA VAL A 225 -12.20 9.89 25.11
C VAL A 225 -13.58 9.27 25.24
N GLN A 226 -14.03 9.03 26.47
CA GLN A 226 -15.41 8.67 26.77
C GLN A 226 -16.19 9.95 27.13
N HIS A 227 -17.28 10.20 26.41
CA HIS A 227 -18.22 11.27 26.73
C HIS A 227 -19.50 10.66 27.31
N ASP A 228 -19.80 11.01 28.55
CA ASP A 228 -21.03 10.59 29.24
C ASP A 228 -22.03 11.73 29.22
N TYR A 229 -23.19 11.48 28.64
CA TYR A 229 -24.29 12.46 28.53
C TYR A 229 -25.39 12.08 29.51
N GLU A 230 -25.74 12.99 30.45
CA GLU A 230 -26.86 12.80 31.36
C GLU A 230 -28.18 12.96 30.61
N MET A 231 -28.88 11.85 30.41
CA MET A 231 -30.13 11.82 29.71
C MET A 231 -31.31 11.92 30.69
N ILE A 232 -32.02 13.04 30.68
CA ILE A 232 -33.19 13.26 31.52
C ILE A 232 -34.43 12.59 30.91
N ILE A 233 -35.13 11.78 31.72
CA ILE A 233 -36.42 11.21 31.36
C ILE A 233 -37.48 12.03 32.08
N TYR A 234 -38.39 12.63 31.31
CA TYR A 234 -39.41 13.52 31.82
C TYR A 234 -40.78 13.23 31.17
N LYS A 235 -41.85 13.65 31.81
CA LYS A 235 -43.17 13.70 31.20
C LYS A 235 -43.39 15.09 30.62
N ASP A 236 -43.81 15.15 29.35
CA ASP A 236 -44.24 16.42 28.75
C ASP A 236 -45.64 16.85 29.30
N LYS A 237 -46.11 18.03 28.85
CA LYS A 237 -47.41 18.59 29.25
C LYS A 237 -48.61 17.70 28.93
N ASP A 238 -48.46 16.78 27.95
CA ASP A 238 -49.49 15.84 27.53
C ASP A 238 -49.38 14.48 28.26
N GLY A 239 -48.46 14.40 29.28
CA GLY A 239 -48.24 13.22 30.08
C GLY A 239 -47.40 12.14 29.38
N VAL A 240 -46.85 12.40 28.17
CA VAL A 240 -46.06 11.45 27.39
C VAL A 240 -44.62 11.42 27.94
N MET A 241 -44.11 10.23 28.17
CA MET A 241 -42.72 10.04 28.61
C MET A 241 -41.75 10.36 27.48
N ARG A 242 -40.83 11.27 27.72
CA ARG A 242 -39.78 11.67 26.79
C ARG A 242 -38.38 11.53 27.44
N LYS A 243 -37.36 11.41 26.62
CA LYS A 243 -35.96 11.36 27.02
C LYS A 243 -35.17 12.35 26.18
N GLY A 244 -34.37 13.20 26.83
CA GLY A 244 -33.58 14.22 26.15
C GLY A 244 -32.30 14.55 26.90
N TYR A 245 -31.31 15.07 26.18
CA TYR A 245 -30.13 15.73 26.70
C TYR A 245 -30.38 17.24 26.68
N PHE A 246 -30.12 17.89 27.79
CA PHE A 246 -30.30 19.33 27.96
C PHE A 246 -28.94 19.92 28.42
N PRO A 247 -28.10 20.38 27.48
CA PRO A 247 -26.75 20.86 27.79
C PRO A 247 -26.78 22.13 28.64
N LYS A 248 -25.72 22.36 29.39
CA LYS A 248 -25.47 23.65 30.01
C LYS A 248 -25.12 24.69 28.93
N ALA A 249 -25.22 25.99 29.25
CA ALA A 249 -25.13 27.08 28.27
C ALA A 249 -23.82 27.10 27.43
N GLU A 250 -22.75 26.49 27.91
CA GLU A 250 -21.45 26.44 27.23
C GLU A 250 -21.21 25.13 26.45
N GLU A 251 -22.14 24.17 26.53
CA GLU A 251 -22.00 22.86 25.92
C GLU A 251 -22.85 22.76 24.62
N SER A 252 -22.37 21.94 23.67
CA SER A 252 -23.13 21.64 22.46
C SER A 252 -24.35 20.79 22.76
N ALA A 253 -25.50 21.16 22.21
CA ALA A 253 -26.71 20.33 22.23
C ALA A 253 -26.60 19.07 21.38
N GLU A 254 -25.66 19.02 20.45
CA GLU A 254 -25.45 17.89 19.54
C GLU A 254 -24.53 16.84 20.18
N ILE A 255 -25.07 15.63 20.31
CA ILE A 255 -24.28 14.46 20.72
C ILE A 255 -23.56 13.92 19.50
N ASP A 256 -22.21 13.99 19.46
CA ASP A 256 -21.41 13.37 18.38
C ASP A 256 -21.47 11.84 18.48
N ARG A 257 -22.52 11.27 17.94
CA ARG A 257 -22.77 9.83 17.94
C ARG A 257 -23.53 9.41 16.71
N ILE A 258 -22.95 8.49 15.95
CA ILE A 258 -23.64 7.89 14.80
C ILE A 258 -24.92 7.18 15.30
N PRO A 259 -26.13 7.50 14.76
CA PRO A 259 -27.37 6.92 15.22
C PRO A 259 -27.37 5.39 15.21
N GLY A 260 -27.79 4.80 16.32
CA GLY A 260 -27.79 3.34 16.52
C GLY A 260 -26.41 2.75 16.87
N THR A 261 -25.44 3.60 17.21
CA THR A 261 -24.10 3.18 17.67
C THR A 261 -23.71 3.92 18.95
N HIS A 262 -22.57 3.53 19.54
CA HIS A 262 -21.87 4.30 20.58
C HIS A 262 -20.58 4.94 20.03
N ALA A 263 -20.37 4.93 18.72
CA ALA A 263 -19.20 5.52 18.10
C ALA A 263 -19.48 6.97 17.71
N SER A 264 -18.54 7.87 18.04
CA SER A 264 -18.48 9.21 17.44
C SER A 264 -18.12 9.15 15.97
N CYS A 265 -18.31 10.24 15.25
CA CYS A 265 -17.90 10.35 13.84
C CYS A 265 -16.42 10.07 13.67
N SER A 266 -15.58 10.60 14.56
CA SER A 266 -14.14 10.41 14.53
C SER A 266 -13.73 8.97 14.82
N LEU A 267 -14.34 8.31 15.81
CA LEU A 267 -14.05 6.91 16.13
C LEU A 267 -14.43 5.98 14.98
N LEU A 268 -15.64 6.14 14.42
CA LEU A 268 -16.05 5.32 13.28
C LEU A 268 -15.15 5.55 12.05
N ALA A 269 -14.80 6.80 11.75
CA ALA A 269 -13.88 7.13 10.65
C ALA A 269 -12.52 6.45 10.82
N ASN A 270 -11.94 6.48 12.02
CA ASN A 270 -10.68 5.80 12.34
C ASN A 270 -10.78 4.28 12.20
N LEU A 271 -11.86 3.66 12.70
CA LEU A 271 -12.09 2.22 12.57
C LEU A 271 -12.22 1.80 11.10
N VAL A 272 -12.96 2.57 10.29
CA VAL A 272 -13.10 2.35 8.85
C VAL A 272 -11.75 2.50 8.14
N PHE A 273 -11.01 3.56 8.45
CA PHE A 273 -9.68 3.79 7.88
C PHE A 273 -8.73 2.64 8.20
N ASN A 274 -8.65 2.22 9.46
CA ASN A 274 -7.76 1.13 9.87
C ASN A 274 -8.17 -0.20 9.23
N LYS A 275 -9.47 -0.53 9.23
CA LYS A 275 -9.95 -1.81 8.69
C LYS A 275 -9.82 -1.91 7.18
N TYR A 276 -10.25 -0.90 6.43
CA TYR A 276 -10.42 -1.00 4.97
C TYR A 276 -9.33 -0.29 4.17
N HIS A 277 -8.72 0.79 4.70
CA HIS A 277 -7.59 1.45 4.04
C HIS A 277 -6.26 0.83 4.45
N MET A 278 -6.04 0.64 5.76
CA MET A 278 -4.80 0.05 6.30
C MET A 278 -4.84 -1.49 6.32
N ASN A 279 -5.97 -2.09 5.96
CA ASN A 279 -6.21 -3.54 5.94
C ASN A 279 -5.96 -4.23 7.30
N THR A 280 -6.20 -3.54 8.41
CA THR A 280 -6.04 -4.10 9.75
C THR A 280 -7.21 -5.04 10.08
N PRO A 281 -6.98 -6.31 10.42
CA PRO A 281 -8.06 -7.20 10.84
C PRO A 281 -8.78 -6.67 12.09
N VAL A 282 -10.11 -6.83 12.13
CA VAL A 282 -10.95 -6.33 13.26
C VAL A 282 -10.44 -6.80 14.62
N TYR A 283 -9.90 -8.02 14.71
CA TYR A 283 -9.32 -8.52 15.95
C TYR A 283 -8.18 -7.61 16.47
N ARG A 284 -7.29 -7.16 15.58
CA ARG A 284 -6.18 -6.27 15.96
C ARG A 284 -6.69 -4.89 16.37
N GLU A 285 -7.75 -4.38 15.70
CA GLU A 285 -8.42 -3.15 16.12
C GLU A 285 -9.04 -3.28 17.52
N MET A 286 -9.66 -4.41 17.83
CA MET A 286 -10.18 -4.66 19.18
C MET A 286 -9.06 -4.65 20.25
N VAL A 287 -7.89 -5.25 19.95
CA VAL A 287 -6.72 -5.17 20.85
C VAL A 287 -6.26 -3.73 21.01
N ARG A 288 -6.22 -2.94 19.95
CA ARG A 288 -5.88 -1.50 20.02
C ARG A 288 -6.88 -0.72 20.88
N LEU A 289 -8.18 -0.97 20.70
CA LEU A 289 -9.22 -0.33 21.52
C LEU A 289 -9.09 -0.72 23.00
N LEU A 290 -8.85 -2.00 23.28
CA LEU A 290 -8.65 -2.50 24.63
C LEU A 290 -7.42 -1.86 25.31
N ASN A 291 -6.32 -1.71 24.60
CA ASN A 291 -5.12 -1.02 25.09
C ASN A 291 -5.36 0.48 25.38
N ASN A 292 -6.42 1.05 24.82
CA ASN A 292 -6.91 2.39 25.12
C ASN A 292 -8.12 2.36 26.07
N ASN A 293 -8.23 1.34 26.92
CA ASN A 293 -9.27 1.12 27.93
C ASN A 293 -10.72 1.02 27.37
N MET A 294 -10.88 0.78 26.08
CA MET A 294 -12.20 0.61 25.47
C MET A 294 -12.45 -0.87 25.12
N ASN A 295 -13.26 -1.54 25.93
CA ASN A 295 -13.63 -2.94 25.71
C ASN A 295 -14.95 -3.03 24.91
N VAL A 296 -14.88 -3.51 23.68
CA VAL A 296 -16.04 -3.68 22.78
C VAL A 296 -16.04 -5.05 22.13
N SER A 297 -17.23 -5.60 21.88
CA SER A 297 -17.36 -6.87 21.18
C SER A 297 -17.08 -6.73 19.68
N ARG A 298 -16.63 -7.82 19.04
CA ARG A 298 -16.47 -7.87 17.59
C ARG A 298 -17.77 -7.53 16.85
N ASN A 299 -18.89 -8.05 17.32
CA ASN A 299 -20.19 -7.81 16.70
C ASN A 299 -20.59 -6.33 16.79
N THR A 300 -20.27 -5.66 17.90
CA THR A 300 -20.51 -4.22 18.06
C THR A 300 -19.76 -3.44 16.99
N VAL A 301 -18.46 -3.70 16.79
CA VAL A 301 -17.65 -3.03 15.77
C VAL A 301 -18.18 -3.32 14.36
N TYR A 302 -18.57 -4.55 14.06
CA TYR A 302 -19.18 -4.86 12.77
C TYR A 302 -20.51 -4.16 12.54
N ASN A 303 -21.36 -4.04 13.57
CA ASN A 303 -22.61 -3.28 13.47
C ASN A 303 -22.34 -1.80 13.19
N TRP A 304 -21.29 -1.22 13.75
CA TRP A 304 -20.88 0.15 13.44
C TRP A 304 -20.45 0.30 11.99
N PHE A 305 -19.67 -0.66 11.44
CA PHE A 305 -19.36 -0.65 10.00
C PHE A 305 -20.59 -0.77 9.13
N VAL A 306 -21.54 -1.63 9.48
CA VAL A 306 -22.82 -1.73 8.75
C VAL A 306 -23.54 -0.39 8.75
N LYS A 307 -23.69 0.25 9.92
CA LYS A 307 -24.35 1.56 10.04
C LYS A 307 -23.65 2.65 9.22
N GLY A 308 -22.34 2.75 9.29
CA GLY A 308 -21.60 3.70 8.46
C GLY A 308 -21.77 3.45 6.96
N SER A 309 -21.78 2.18 6.54
CA SER A 309 -22.00 1.81 5.13
C SER A 309 -23.41 2.11 4.64
N GLU A 310 -24.45 2.06 5.50
CA GLU A 310 -25.82 2.46 5.14
C GLU A 310 -25.89 3.93 4.71
N TYR A 311 -25.15 4.82 5.39
CA TYR A 311 -25.07 6.23 4.99
C TYR A 311 -24.34 6.43 3.67
N LEU A 312 -23.18 5.77 3.50
CA LEU A 312 -22.41 5.82 2.25
C LEU A 312 -23.19 5.26 1.07
N ASN A 313 -24.01 4.24 1.30
CA ASN A 313 -24.86 3.64 0.26
C ASN A 313 -25.89 4.61 -0.32
N LYS A 314 -26.30 5.67 0.40
CA LYS A 314 -27.16 6.74 -0.13
C LYS A 314 -26.45 7.59 -1.18
N VAL A 315 -25.14 7.70 -1.09
CA VAL A 315 -24.27 8.49 -1.99
C VAL A 315 -23.75 7.66 -3.18
N LEU A 316 -23.73 6.33 -3.03
CA LEU A 316 -23.20 5.40 -4.03
C LEU A 316 -23.85 5.54 -5.43
N PRO A 317 -25.18 5.74 -5.58
CA PRO A 317 -25.79 5.95 -6.89
C PRO A 317 -25.25 7.17 -7.64
N ILE A 318 -24.89 8.24 -6.92
CA ILE A 318 -24.32 9.45 -7.50
C ILE A 318 -22.91 9.16 -8.05
N LEU A 319 -22.09 8.45 -7.27
CA LEU A 319 -20.77 8.01 -7.75
C LEU A 319 -20.91 7.10 -8.98
N LYS A 320 -21.86 6.16 -8.96
CA LYS A 320 -22.15 5.31 -10.12
C LYS A 320 -22.58 6.15 -11.35
N GLY A 321 -23.42 7.17 -11.16
CA GLY A 321 -23.79 8.10 -12.23
C GLY A 321 -22.60 8.85 -12.83
N LYS A 322 -21.65 9.29 -11.99
CA LYS A 322 -20.39 9.91 -12.46
C LYS A 322 -19.46 8.91 -13.14
N LEU A 323 -19.38 7.68 -12.64
CA LEU A 323 -18.62 6.59 -13.24
C LEU A 323 -19.08 6.30 -14.68
N LEU A 324 -20.40 6.16 -14.87
CA LEU A 324 -21.07 5.77 -16.10
C LEU A 324 -21.67 6.98 -16.88
N ALA A 325 -21.09 8.16 -16.68
CA ALA A 325 -21.53 9.35 -17.39
C ALA A 325 -21.45 9.15 -18.92
N LYS A 326 -22.31 9.87 -19.66
CA LYS A 326 -22.26 9.84 -21.13
C LYS A 326 -20.87 10.19 -21.64
N GLY A 327 -20.34 9.37 -22.55
CA GLY A 327 -19.01 9.55 -23.11
C GLY A 327 -17.85 9.07 -22.22
N ALA A 328 -18.14 8.42 -21.09
CA ALA A 328 -17.09 7.93 -20.19
C ALA A 328 -16.28 6.79 -20.82
N VAL A 329 -15.00 6.76 -20.48
CA VAL A 329 -14.09 5.63 -20.74
C VAL A 329 -13.79 4.96 -19.40
N VAL A 330 -14.21 3.70 -19.26
CA VAL A 330 -14.09 2.97 -18.00
C VAL A 330 -13.22 1.73 -18.14
N ASN A 331 -12.51 1.41 -17.06
CA ASN A 331 -11.76 0.17 -16.91
C ASN A 331 -12.51 -0.76 -15.94
N CYS A 332 -12.62 -2.05 -16.26
CA CYS A 332 -13.27 -3.02 -15.40
C CYS A 332 -12.40 -4.25 -15.18
N ASP A 333 -12.42 -4.77 -13.98
CA ASP A 333 -11.73 -6.01 -13.61
C ASP A 333 -12.42 -6.64 -12.39
N GLU A 334 -12.17 -7.92 -12.12
CA GLU A 334 -12.72 -8.63 -10.98
C GLU A 334 -11.66 -9.43 -10.23
N THR A 335 -11.88 -9.62 -8.94
CA THR A 335 -11.03 -10.48 -8.11
C THR A 335 -11.84 -11.44 -7.27
N TRP A 336 -11.30 -12.63 -7.00
CA TRP A 336 -11.97 -13.58 -6.13
C TRP A 336 -11.78 -13.25 -4.65
N CYS A 337 -12.74 -13.69 -3.85
CA CYS A 337 -12.68 -13.68 -2.38
C CYS A 337 -13.34 -14.95 -1.83
N ARG A 338 -13.09 -15.27 -0.57
CA ARG A 338 -13.78 -16.35 0.14
C ARG A 338 -14.89 -15.79 1.00
N VAL A 339 -16.10 -16.28 0.82
CA VAL A 339 -17.27 -15.85 1.60
C VAL A 339 -17.93 -17.06 2.24
N LYS A 340 -18.26 -16.96 3.53
CA LYS A 340 -18.98 -18.00 4.25
C LYS A 340 -20.47 -17.98 3.88
N VAL A 341 -20.96 -19.08 3.30
CA VAL A 341 -22.35 -19.26 2.89
C VAL A 341 -22.84 -20.61 3.42
N LYS A 342 -23.92 -20.63 4.18
CA LYS A 342 -24.50 -21.87 4.78
C LYS A 342 -23.44 -22.74 5.48
N GLY A 343 -22.56 -22.08 6.26
CA GLY A 343 -21.51 -22.78 7.04
C GLY A 343 -20.23 -23.13 6.28
N LYS A 344 -20.18 -23.07 4.95
CA LYS A 344 -19.02 -23.39 4.11
C LYS A 344 -18.44 -22.12 3.46
N TYR A 345 -17.12 -22.13 3.21
CA TYR A 345 -16.46 -21.05 2.49
C TYR A 345 -16.43 -21.37 0.99
N GLY A 346 -17.04 -20.48 0.19
CA GLY A 346 -17.04 -20.57 -1.27
C GLY A 346 -16.19 -19.46 -1.90
N LYS A 347 -15.63 -19.74 -3.08
CA LYS A 347 -15.00 -18.75 -3.95
C LYS A 347 -16.10 -17.85 -4.54
N LYS A 348 -15.96 -16.56 -4.38
CA LYS A 348 -16.91 -15.54 -4.82
C LYS A 348 -16.12 -14.40 -5.47
N TYR A 349 -16.77 -13.49 -6.19
CA TYR A 349 -16.08 -12.44 -6.95
C TYR A 349 -16.58 -11.06 -6.57
N ILE A 350 -15.62 -10.14 -6.49
CA ILE A 350 -15.84 -8.71 -6.34
C ILE A 350 -15.37 -8.05 -7.63
N TRP A 351 -16.18 -7.16 -8.16
CA TRP A 351 -15.91 -6.39 -9.36
C TRP A 351 -15.47 -4.98 -8.99
N CYS A 352 -14.66 -4.38 -9.86
CA CYS A 352 -14.29 -2.97 -9.75
C CYS A 352 -14.37 -2.31 -11.13
N MET A 353 -14.98 -1.15 -11.19
CA MET A 353 -15.01 -0.33 -12.39
C MET A 353 -14.48 1.07 -12.06
N VAL A 354 -13.65 1.60 -12.96
CA VAL A 354 -12.89 2.84 -12.73
C VAL A 354 -13.05 3.79 -13.90
N ASN A 355 -13.39 5.03 -13.62
CA ASN A 355 -13.34 6.14 -14.57
C ASN A 355 -12.21 7.10 -14.14
N LYS A 356 -11.14 7.14 -14.94
CA LYS A 356 -9.95 7.95 -14.66
C LYS A 356 -10.24 9.45 -14.73
N GLU A 357 -11.04 9.87 -15.69
CA GLU A 357 -11.34 11.30 -15.92
C GLU A 357 -12.24 11.85 -14.80
N ALA A 358 -13.29 11.09 -14.46
CA ALA A 358 -14.16 11.45 -13.34
C ALA A 358 -13.51 11.23 -11.97
N LYS A 359 -12.35 10.56 -11.89
CA LYS A 359 -11.66 10.17 -10.65
C LYS A 359 -12.53 9.36 -9.72
N VAL A 360 -13.28 8.41 -10.27
CA VAL A 360 -14.23 7.56 -9.54
C VAL A 360 -13.87 6.09 -9.73
N ALA A 361 -13.84 5.36 -8.63
CA ALA A 361 -13.78 3.91 -8.60
C ALA A 361 -15.00 3.37 -7.86
N VAL A 362 -15.71 2.41 -8.44
CA VAL A 362 -16.84 1.74 -7.79
C VAL A 362 -16.61 0.25 -7.75
N TYR A 363 -16.60 -0.31 -6.55
CA TYR A 363 -16.63 -1.75 -6.33
C TYR A 363 -18.06 -2.22 -6.19
N PHE A 364 -18.35 -3.40 -6.71
CA PHE A 364 -19.67 -3.99 -6.60
C PHE A 364 -19.61 -5.51 -6.40
N TYR A 365 -20.65 -6.04 -5.77
CA TYR A 365 -20.73 -7.42 -5.36
C TYR A 365 -22.17 -7.89 -5.44
N ASP A 366 -22.44 -8.85 -6.32
CA ASP A 366 -23.76 -9.45 -6.49
C ASP A 366 -23.70 -10.94 -6.12
N ASP A 367 -23.81 -11.18 -4.81
CA ASP A 367 -23.74 -12.49 -4.17
C ASP A 367 -22.55 -13.37 -4.63
N GLY A 368 -21.54 -12.67 -5.17
CA GLY A 368 -20.27 -13.25 -5.60
C GLY A 368 -20.30 -13.96 -6.93
N SER A 369 -21.28 -13.67 -7.76
CA SER A 369 -21.32 -14.14 -9.13
C SER A 369 -20.19 -13.52 -9.98
N ARG A 370 -19.63 -14.31 -10.88
CA ARG A 370 -18.70 -13.90 -11.95
C ARG A 370 -19.42 -13.82 -13.30
N GLY A 371 -20.72 -14.04 -13.32
CA GLY A 371 -21.49 -14.18 -14.54
C GLY A 371 -21.73 -12.84 -15.26
N ARG A 372 -21.96 -12.91 -16.58
CA ARG A 372 -22.29 -11.79 -17.48
C ARG A 372 -23.43 -10.90 -16.93
N LYS A 373 -24.43 -11.50 -16.29
CA LYS A 373 -25.58 -10.80 -15.71
C LYS A 373 -25.15 -9.70 -14.73
N VAL A 374 -24.13 -9.94 -13.89
CA VAL A 374 -23.65 -8.96 -12.89
C VAL A 374 -23.16 -7.69 -13.57
N LEU A 375 -22.36 -7.84 -14.62
CA LEU A 375 -21.83 -6.71 -15.37
C LEU A 375 -22.94 -5.99 -16.15
N ARG A 376 -23.86 -6.73 -16.79
CA ARG A 376 -25.00 -6.19 -17.50
C ARG A 376 -25.92 -5.39 -16.57
N ASP A 377 -26.30 -5.94 -15.44
CA ASP A 377 -27.19 -5.28 -14.47
C ASP A 377 -26.52 -4.06 -13.84
N PHE A 378 -25.17 -4.08 -13.68
CA PHE A 378 -24.43 -2.93 -13.21
C PHE A 378 -24.34 -1.82 -14.27
N LEU A 379 -24.07 -2.14 -15.53
CA LEU A 379 -24.00 -1.16 -16.61
C LEU A 379 -25.39 -0.58 -16.92
N GLY A 380 -26.43 -1.42 -16.95
CA GLY A 380 -27.76 -0.99 -17.33
C GLY A 380 -27.80 -0.37 -18.74
N GLU A 381 -28.61 0.66 -18.92
CA GLU A 381 -28.70 1.45 -20.15
C GLU A 381 -27.62 2.55 -20.18
N THR A 382 -26.35 2.14 -20.17
CA THR A 382 -25.24 3.08 -20.14
C THR A 382 -25.00 3.72 -21.53
N LYS A 383 -24.44 4.94 -21.51
CA LYS A 383 -23.98 5.68 -22.69
C LYS A 383 -22.48 5.99 -22.61
N ILE A 384 -21.71 5.08 -22.06
CA ILE A 384 -20.25 5.17 -22.04
C ILE A 384 -19.69 4.98 -23.45
N ASP A 385 -18.56 5.61 -23.75
CA ASP A 385 -17.88 5.44 -25.04
C ASP A 385 -17.11 4.13 -25.11
N ALA A 386 -16.47 3.73 -24.01
CA ALA A 386 -15.65 2.53 -24.01
C ALA A 386 -15.57 1.84 -22.64
N LEU A 387 -15.40 0.50 -22.70
CA LEU A 387 -15.06 -0.33 -21.54
C LEU A 387 -13.82 -1.15 -21.85
N GLN A 388 -12.81 -1.07 -21.00
CA GLN A 388 -11.58 -1.84 -21.09
C GLN A 388 -11.53 -2.95 -20.06
N SER A 389 -11.14 -4.15 -20.46
CA SER A 389 -11.04 -5.36 -19.64
C SER A 389 -9.80 -6.19 -19.95
N ASP A 390 -9.64 -7.33 -19.26
CA ASP A 390 -8.57 -8.31 -19.48
C ASP A 390 -8.81 -9.27 -20.65
N GLY A 391 -10.01 -9.23 -21.28
CA GLY A 391 -10.42 -10.14 -22.34
C GLY A 391 -11.07 -11.44 -21.84
N PHE A 392 -11.56 -11.46 -20.60
CA PHE A 392 -12.35 -12.59 -20.12
C PHE A 392 -13.70 -12.69 -20.86
N ASN A 393 -14.15 -13.92 -21.16
CA ASN A 393 -15.34 -14.17 -21.98
C ASN A 393 -16.63 -13.48 -21.52
N VAL A 394 -16.72 -13.11 -20.25
CA VAL A 394 -17.87 -12.37 -19.71
C VAL A 394 -18.05 -11.02 -20.38
N TYR A 395 -16.95 -10.38 -20.81
CA TYR A 395 -16.98 -9.08 -21.47
C TYR A 395 -17.35 -9.16 -22.96
N MET A 396 -17.27 -10.34 -23.57
CA MET A 396 -17.54 -10.52 -25.01
C MET A 396 -19.00 -10.24 -25.41
N TYR A 397 -19.93 -10.17 -24.44
CA TYR A 397 -21.29 -9.76 -24.77
C TYR A 397 -21.38 -8.28 -25.20
N LEU A 398 -20.41 -7.44 -24.77
CA LEU A 398 -20.37 -6.02 -25.13
C LEU A 398 -20.29 -5.85 -26.66
N ASP A 399 -19.55 -6.72 -27.32
CA ASP A 399 -19.39 -6.69 -28.77
C ASP A 399 -20.70 -7.01 -29.56
N ASN A 400 -21.64 -7.69 -28.87
CA ASN A 400 -22.88 -8.16 -29.51
C ASN A 400 -24.13 -7.42 -29.01
N GLU A 401 -24.18 -7.01 -27.73
CA GLU A 401 -25.37 -6.44 -27.09
C GLU A 401 -25.27 -4.91 -26.88
N LEU A 402 -24.06 -4.36 -26.82
CA LEU A 402 -23.82 -2.91 -26.65
C LEU A 402 -22.99 -2.38 -27.82
N VAL A 403 -23.60 -2.33 -29.00
CA VAL A 403 -22.96 -1.97 -30.28
C VAL A 403 -22.30 -0.58 -30.24
N ASP A 404 -22.81 0.33 -29.42
CA ASP A 404 -22.29 1.71 -29.31
C ASP A 404 -21.15 1.86 -28.28
N VAL A 405 -20.71 0.77 -27.61
CA VAL A 405 -19.63 0.79 -26.61
C VAL A 405 -18.40 0.10 -27.16
N ASP A 406 -17.31 0.84 -27.29
CA ASP A 406 -16.03 0.27 -27.70
C ASP A 406 -15.49 -0.67 -26.59
N HIS A 407 -15.40 -1.97 -26.89
CA HIS A 407 -14.79 -2.94 -25.97
C HIS A 407 -13.30 -3.06 -26.25
N LEU A 408 -12.45 -2.69 -25.27
CA LEU A 408 -10.99 -2.77 -25.38
C LEU A 408 -10.45 -3.92 -24.54
N CYS A 409 -9.43 -4.60 -25.07
CA CYS A 409 -8.65 -5.60 -24.36
C CYS A 409 -7.27 -5.09 -23.96
N CYS A 410 -6.62 -5.83 -23.07
CA CYS A 410 -5.39 -5.43 -22.40
C CYS A 410 -4.14 -6.00 -23.11
N PHE A 411 -3.28 -5.14 -23.68
CA PHE A 411 -2.00 -5.55 -24.23
C PHE A 411 -1.01 -6.09 -23.19
N ALA A 412 -1.14 -5.71 -21.90
CA ALA A 412 -0.29 -6.27 -20.86
C ALA A 412 -0.50 -7.78 -20.72
N HIS A 413 -1.76 -8.27 -20.80
CA HIS A 413 -2.08 -9.69 -20.79
C HIS A 413 -1.54 -10.41 -22.04
N ALA A 414 -1.66 -9.81 -23.23
CA ALA A 414 -1.03 -10.36 -24.43
C ALA A 414 0.49 -10.47 -24.28
N ARG A 415 1.15 -9.40 -23.85
CA ARG A 415 2.60 -9.36 -23.63
C ARG A 415 3.04 -10.38 -22.58
N ALA A 416 2.33 -10.49 -21.46
CA ALA A 416 2.65 -11.45 -20.39
C ALA A 416 2.62 -12.92 -20.89
N LYS A 417 1.69 -13.28 -21.78
CA LYS A 417 1.64 -14.62 -22.39
C LYS A 417 2.87 -14.90 -23.26
N PHE A 418 3.32 -13.94 -24.06
CA PHE A 418 4.57 -14.06 -24.83
C PHE A 418 5.80 -14.09 -23.92
N GLN A 419 5.82 -13.26 -22.87
CA GLN A 419 6.90 -13.25 -21.90
C GLN A 419 7.04 -14.64 -21.23
N TYR A 420 5.92 -15.24 -20.82
CA TYR A 420 5.94 -16.58 -20.23
C TYR A 420 6.40 -17.64 -21.22
N ALA A 421 5.98 -17.58 -22.49
CA ALA A 421 6.45 -18.48 -23.55
C ALA A 421 7.96 -18.34 -23.78
N PHE A 422 8.47 -17.11 -23.78
CA PHE A 422 9.91 -16.85 -23.94
C PHE A 422 10.72 -17.34 -22.74
N GLU A 423 10.27 -17.10 -21.53
CA GLU A 423 10.98 -17.53 -20.29
C GLU A 423 11.11 -19.04 -20.21
N GLN A 424 10.06 -19.77 -20.57
CA GLN A 424 10.04 -21.23 -20.49
C GLN A 424 10.68 -21.92 -21.69
N GLY A 425 10.55 -21.37 -22.89
CA GLY A 425 10.97 -22.01 -24.15
C GLY A 425 12.07 -21.29 -24.93
N LYS A 426 12.48 -20.08 -24.51
CA LYS A 426 13.42 -19.21 -25.25
C LYS A 426 13.01 -19.02 -26.73
N ASP A 427 11.68 -18.99 -26.96
CA ASP A 427 11.10 -18.88 -28.29
C ASP A 427 11.42 -17.51 -28.93
N ALA A 428 12.14 -17.49 -30.06
CA ALA A 428 12.54 -16.27 -30.74
C ALA A 428 11.35 -15.46 -31.30
N ASP A 429 10.24 -16.14 -31.62
CA ASP A 429 9.02 -15.48 -32.06
C ASP A 429 8.33 -14.79 -30.90
N ALA A 430 8.36 -15.39 -29.68
CA ALA A 430 7.85 -14.75 -28.49
C ALA A 430 8.64 -13.48 -28.18
N GLU A 431 9.97 -13.50 -28.27
CA GLU A 431 10.83 -12.32 -28.12
C GLU A 431 10.49 -11.21 -29.13
N TYR A 432 10.24 -11.60 -30.38
CA TYR A 432 9.85 -10.65 -31.42
C TYR A 432 8.56 -9.90 -31.06
N PHE A 433 7.51 -10.59 -30.56
CA PHE A 433 6.27 -9.95 -30.11
C PHE A 433 6.49 -9.08 -28.89
N ILE A 434 7.27 -9.54 -27.89
CA ILE A 434 7.59 -8.78 -26.69
C ILE A 434 8.23 -7.44 -27.05
N ARG A 435 9.18 -7.43 -27.99
CA ARG A 435 9.87 -6.23 -28.46
C ARG A 435 8.93 -5.25 -29.15
N LEU A 436 8.09 -5.73 -30.07
CA LEU A 436 7.16 -4.85 -30.80
C LEU A 436 6.07 -4.29 -29.88
N ILE A 437 5.50 -5.11 -28.99
CA ILE A 437 4.54 -4.63 -28.01
C ILE A 437 5.23 -3.67 -27.03
N GLY A 438 6.48 -3.95 -26.61
CA GLY A 438 7.30 -3.05 -25.80
C GLY A 438 7.45 -1.68 -26.44
N TRP A 439 7.73 -1.63 -27.75
CA TRP A 439 7.81 -0.37 -28.48
C TRP A 439 6.50 0.44 -28.42
N LEU A 440 5.33 -0.21 -28.49
CA LEU A 440 4.03 0.48 -28.33
C LEU A 440 3.92 1.11 -26.95
N TYR A 441 4.33 0.41 -25.88
CA TYR A 441 4.36 0.95 -24.52
C TYR A 441 5.33 2.13 -24.36
N ASP A 442 6.49 2.07 -25.02
CA ASP A 442 7.45 3.17 -25.01
C ASP A 442 6.86 4.43 -25.66
N GLN A 443 6.10 4.29 -26.78
CA GLN A 443 5.39 5.43 -27.35
C GLN A 443 4.36 6.02 -26.36
N GLU A 444 3.55 5.19 -25.71
CA GLU A 444 2.58 5.64 -24.71
C GLU A 444 3.25 6.36 -23.52
N LYS A 445 4.45 5.88 -23.12
CA LYS A 445 5.27 6.56 -22.11
C LYS A 445 5.72 7.95 -22.58
N GLN A 446 6.19 8.06 -23.84
CA GLN A 446 6.59 9.34 -24.43
C GLN A 446 5.42 10.32 -24.53
N TYR A 447 4.22 9.87 -24.90
CA TYR A 447 3.04 10.73 -24.95
C TYR A 447 2.71 11.33 -23.57
N ARG A 448 2.82 10.53 -22.50
CA ARG A 448 2.63 11.00 -21.13
C ARG A 448 3.71 12.01 -20.70
N LEU A 449 4.99 11.73 -20.99
CA LEU A 449 6.11 12.63 -20.66
C LEU A 449 6.00 13.98 -21.39
N ARG A 450 5.48 13.97 -22.60
CA ARG A 450 5.25 15.19 -23.41
C ARG A 450 3.92 15.87 -23.09
N HIS A 451 3.14 15.36 -22.14
CA HIS A 451 1.82 15.88 -21.75
C HIS A 451 0.88 16.13 -22.92
N LEU A 452 0.84 15.20 -23.89
CA LEU A 452 0.00 15.35 -25.07
C LEU A 452 -1.49 15.26 -24.73
N THR A 453 -2.30 16.05 -25.44
CA THR A 453 -3.77 15.96 -25.37
C THR A 453 -4.29 14.66 -26.02
N PRO A 454 -5.51 14.22 -25.70
CA PRO A 454 -6.10 13.03 -26.34
C PRO A 454 -6.10 13.10 -27.87
N GLU A 455 -6.37 14.27 -28.48
CA GLU A 455 -6.34 14.46 -29.92
C GLU A 455 -4.93 14.32 -30.50
N GLN A 456 -3.93 14.83 -29.80
CA GLN A 456 -2.52 14.69 -30.18
C GLN A 456 -2.08 13.23 -30.08
N ILE A 457 -2.45 12.54 -28.98
CA ILE A 457 -2.18 11.10 -28.79
C ILE A 457 -2.80 10.30 -29.93
N ARG A 458 -4.06 10.56 -30.29
CA ARG A 458 -4.74 9.89 -31.40
C ARG A 458 -3.96 10.06 -32.72
N LYS A 459 -3.52 11.28 -33.04
CA LYS A 459 -2.72 11.55 -34.25
C LYS A 459 -1.39 10.80 -34.24
N GLU A 460 -0.68 10.78 -33.11
CA GLU A 460 0.59 10.04 -32.97
C GLU A 460 0.39 8.52 -33.12
N ARG A 461 -0.68 7.97 -32.54
CA ARG A 461 -1.04 6.55 -32.67
C ARG A 461 -1.39 6.16 -34.10
N GLN A 462 -1.95 7.05 -34.89
CA GLN A 462 -2.29 6.86 -36.29
C GLN A 462 -1.12 7.16 -37.24
N ALA A 463 0.03 7.59 -36.72
CA ALA A 463 1.20 7.89 -37.55
C ALA A 463 1.76 6.63 -38.23
N LYS A 464 2.43 6.83 -39.39
CA LYS A 464 3.00 5.75 -40.23
C LYS A 464 3.90 4.79 -39.43
N LYS A 465 4.65 5.27 -38.45
CA LYS A 465 5.54 4.46 -37.61
C LYS A 465 4.77 3.44 -36.76
N THR A 466 3.67 3.87 -36.12
CA THR A 466 2.80 2.99 -35.34
C THR A 466 2.07 2.00 -36.21
N ALA A 467 1.51 2.46 -37.36
CA ALA A 467 0.85 1.60 -38.32
C ALA A 467 1.79 0.49 -38.85
N LYS A 468 3.07 0.82 -39.09
CA LYS A 468 4.10 -0.16 -39.48
C LYS A 468 4.29 -1.24 -38.41
N VAL A 469 4.41 -0.87 -37.12
CA VAL A 469 4.61 -1.83 -36.02
C VAL A 469 3.37 -2.72 -35.85
N ILE A 470 2.17 -2.15 -35.90
CA ILE A 470 0.90 -2.93 -35.85
C ILE A 470 0.82 -3.92 -37.01
N SER A 471 1.17 -3.48 -38.25
CA SER A 471 1.23 -4.34 -39.41
C SER A 471 2.26 -5.47 -39.26
N GLN A 472 3.44 -5.19 -38.71
CA GLN A 472 4.46 -6.20 -38.46
C GLN A 472 3.98 -7.25 -37.42
N ILE A 473 3.32 -6.84 -36.37
CA ILE A 473 2.71 -7.76 -35.38
C ILE A 473 1.68 -8.65 -36.09
N ARG A 474 0.76 -8.06 -36.89
CA ARG A 474 -0.29 -8.81 -37.58
C ARG A 474 0.28 -9.80 -38.60
N GLN A 475 1.17 -9.36 -39.46
CA GLN A 475 1.80 -10.20 -40.47
C GLN A 475 2.55 -11.39 -39.84
N ARG A 476 3.29 -11.16 -38.75
CA ARG A 476 3.98 -12.25 -38.05
C ARG A 476 2.99 -13.22 -37.41
N LEU A 477 1.92 -12.69 -36.79
CA LEU A 477 0.84 -13.51 -36.24
C LEU A 477 0.19 -14.39 -37.28
N ASP A 478 -0.21 -13.82 -38.43
CA ASP A 478 -0.86 -14.56 -39.54
C ASP A 478 0.05 -15.63 -40.08
N LYS A 479 1.32 -15.32 -40.35
CA LYS A 479 2.32 -16.27 -40.79
C LYS A 479 2.44 -17.45 -39.81
N LEU A 480 2.54 -17.17 -38.53
CA LEU A 480 2.69 -18.21 -37.50
C LEU A 480 1.42 -19.05 -37.31
N LEU A 481 0.24 -18.50 -37.52
CA LEU A 481 -1.02 -19.25 -37.47
C LEU A 481 -1.21 -20.13 -38.74
N ALA A 482 -0.77 -19.63 -39.89
CA ALA A 482 -0.85 -20.38 -41.17
C ALA A 482 0.15 -21.54 -41.26
N ASP A 483 1.34 -21.37 -40.67
CA ASP A 483 2.44 -22.36 -40.77
C ASP A 483 2.13 -23.72 -40.13
N GLY A 484 0.97 -24.00 -39.60
CA GLY A 484 0.47 -25.31 -39.16
C GLY A 484 1.46 -26.23 -38.40
N ASN A 485 2.68 -25.75 -38.18
CA ASN A 485 3.80 -26.52 -37.65
C ASN A 485 3.53 -26.96 -36.23
N GLY A 486 3.14 -28.21 -36.09
CA GLY A 486 2.78 -28.86 -34.85
C GLY A 486 3.88 -28.97 -33.78
N MET A 487 4.98 -28.23 -33.92
CA MET A 487 6.13 -28.26 -33.00
C MET A 487 6.22 -27.04 -32.07
N ARG A 488 5.23 -26.13 -32.06
CA ARG A 488 5.25 -25.00 -31.14
C ARG A 488 4.84 -25.44 -29.74
N GLY A 489 5.52 -24.91 -28.73
CA GLY A 489 5.13 -25.13 -27.36
C GLY A 489 3.72 -24.59 -27.08
N ASP A 490 2.95 -25.29 -26.25
CA ASP A 490 1.58 -24.92 -25.83
C ASP A 490 1.46 -23.46 -25.37
N LEU A 491 2.51 -22.93 -24.76
CA LEU A 491 2.52 -21.56 -24.23
C LEU A 491 2.53 -20.53 -25.34
N MET A 492 3.34 -20.75 -26.39
CA MET A 492 3.37 -19.88 -27.56
C MET A 492 2.05 -19.95 -28.31
N GLN A 493 1.46 -21.14 -28.49
CA GLN A 493 0.16 -21.29 -29.11
C GLN A 493 -0.95 -20.55 -28.37
N LYS A 494 -0.95 -20.60 -27.02
CA LYS A 494 -1.88 -19.84 -26.18
C LYS A 494 -1.70 -18.33 -26.32
N ALA A 495 -0.45 -17.86 -26.46
CA ALA A 495 -0.17 -16.44 -26.69
C ALA A 495 -0.68 -15.97 -28.06
N LEU A 496 -0.41 -16.75 -29.13
CA LEU A 496 -0.90 -16.46 -30.48
C LEU A 496 -2.43 -16.48 -30.57
N ASN A 497 -3.07 -17.49 -29.94
CA ASN A 497 -4.52 -17.60 -29.93
C ASN A 497 -5.16 -16.41 -29.19
N TYR A 498 -4.60 -15.98 -28.06
CA TYR A 498 -5.08 -14.81 -27.34
C TYR A 498 -4.96 -13.55 -28.21
N LEU A 499 -3.77 -13.30 -28.79
CA LEU A 499 -3.53 -12.14 -29.64
C LEU A 499 -4.45 -12.12 -30.85
N ASN A 500 -4.71 -13.28 -31.46
CA ASN A 500 -5.61 -13.39 -32.59
C ASN A 500 -7.08 -13.19 -32.21
N SER A 501 -7.53 -13.83 -31.12
CA SER A 501 -8.92 -13.77 -30.69
C SER A 501 -9.36 -12.37 -30.29
N PHE A 502 -8.44 -11.58 -29.72
CA PHE A 502 -8.72 -10.24 -29.26
C PHE A 502 -8.08 -9.14 -30.09
N TRP A 503 -7.66 -9.46 -31.34
CA TRP A 503 -6.93 -8.51 -32.17
C TRP A 503 -7.66 -7.17 -32.35
N ASN A 504 -8.93 -7.21 -32.71
CA ASN A 504 -9.72 -6.01 -32.95
C ASN A 504 -9.87 -5.16 -31.66
N GLN A 505 -10.15 -5.80 -30.54
CA GLN A 505 -10.29 -5.14 -29.23
C GLN A 505 -8.94 -4.59 -28.73
N LEU A 506 -7.84 -5.26 -29.04
CA LEU A 506 -6.50 -4.81 -28.67
C LEU A 506 -6.07 -3.55 -29.43
N ILE A 507 -6.32 -3.48 -30.74
CA ILE A 507 -5.93 -2.33 -31.57
C ILE A 507 -6.90 -1.14 -31.45
N LEU A 508 -8.07 -1.34 -30.86
CA LEU A 508 -9.10 -0.32 -30.74
C LEU A 508 -8.65 0.92 -29.94
N TYR A 509 -7.63 0.79 -29.07
CA TYR A 509 -7.05 1.93 -28.34
C TYR A 509 -6.46 3.00 -29.27
N LEU A 510 -6.15 2.66 -30.53
CA LEU A 510 -5.66 3.60 -31.56
C LEU A 510 -6.74 4.59 -32.00
N LYS A 511 -8.02 4.28 -31.77
CA LYS A 511 -9.18 5.07 -32.20
C LYS A 511 -9.30 6.40 -31.43
N ASP A 512 -9.02 6.38 -30.15
CA ASP A 512 -9.18 7.54 -29.26
C ASP A 512 -7.98 7.67 -28.31
N GLY A 513 -7.48 8.88 -28.11
CA GLY A 513 -6.35 9.15 -27.22
C GLY A 513 -6.67 9.00 -25.72
N ARG A 514 -7.95 8.96 -25.34
CA ARG A 514 -8.40 8.68 -23.97
C ARG A 514 -8.27 7.20 -23.61
N TYR A 515 -8.32 6.31 -24.59
CA TYR A 515 -8.26 4.87 -24.38
C TYR A 515 -6.87 4.45 -23.90
N ASN A 516 -6.81 3.54 -22.95
CA ASN A 516 -5.53 3.02 -22.48
C ASN A 516 -5.10 1.81 -23.32
N ILE A 517 -3.78 1.59 -23.45
CA ILE A 517 -3.24 0.39 -24.10
C ILE A 517 -3.46 -0.86 -23.23
N ASP A 518 -3.69 -0.71 -21.93
CA ASP A 518 -3.87 -1.82 -20.99
C ASP A 518 -4.89 -1.51 -19.87
N ASN A 519 -5.26 -2.55 -19.13
CA ASN A 519 -6.20 -2.50 -18.02
C ASN A 519 -5.54 -2.29 -16.64
N SER A 520 -4.26 -1.89 -16.60
CA SER A 520 -3.49 -1.75 -15.34
C SER A 520 -4.14 -0.80 -14.33
N LEU A 521 -5.01 0.11 -14.77
CA LEU A 521 -5.74 1.00 -13.89
C LEU A 521 -6.71 0.22 -12.99
N ALA A 522 -7.57 -0.62 -13.56
CA ALA A 522 -8.50 -1.45 -12.79
C ALA A 522 -7.76 -2.46 -11.91
N GLU A 523 -6.71 -3.11 -12.44
CA GLU A 523 -5.88 -4.06 -11.70
C GLU A 523 -5.24 -3.42 -10.46
N ARG A 524 -4.66 -2.21 -10.60
CA ARG A 524 -4.09 -1.48 -9.45
C ARG A 524 -5.14 -1.08 -8.44
N THR A 525 -6.32 -0.68 -8.91
CA THR A 525 -7.44 -0.32 -8.04
C THR A 525 -7.95 -1.53 -7.26
N LEU A 526 -7.90 -2.75 -7.82
CA LEU A 526 -8.27 -3.99 -7.11
C LEU A 526 -7.23 -4.49 -6.10
N ARG A 527 -5.98 -4.03 -6.15
CA ARG A 527 -4.93 -4.50 -5.23
C ARG A 527 -5.29 -4.42 -3.74
N PRO A 528 -5.95 -3.36 -3.23
CA PRO A 528 -6.37 -3.31 -1.82
C PRO A 528 -7.25 -4.49 -1.41
N MET A 529 -8.15 -4.94 -2.28
CA MET A 529 -8.98 -6.13 -2.02
C MET A 529 -8.14 -7.41 -1.93
N THR A 530 -7.08 -7.52 -2.73
CA THR A 530 -6.17 -8.68 -2.66
C THR A 530 -5.32 -8.65 -1.38
N VAL A 531 -4.96 -7.46 -0.88
CA VAL A 531 -4.29 -7.28 0.41
C VAL A 531 -5.25 -7.59 1.56
N GLU A 532 -6.48 -7.09 1.51
CA GLU A 532 -7.51 -7.42 2.50
C GLU A 532 -7.74 -8.94 2.59
N ARG A 533 -7.80 -9.64 1.45
CA ARG A 533 -7.89 -11.10 1.37
C ARG A 533 -6.73 -11.79 2.07
N LYS A 534 -5.49 -11.31 1.94
CA LYS A 534 -4.32 -11.87 2.61
C LYS A 534 -4.34 -11.62 4.12
N ASN A 535 -4.84 -10.49 4.58
CA ASN A 535 -4.86 -10.10 5.99
C ASN A 535 -6.08 -10.64 6.75
N SER A 536 -7.27 -10.56 6.13
CA SER A 536 -8.55 -10.95 6.74
C SER A 536 -9.02 -12.33 6.31
N LEU A 537 -8.39 -12.96 5.31
CA LEU A 537 -8.60 -14.30 4.76
C LEU A 537 -9.98 -14.52 4.13
N THR A 538 -11.07 -14.20 4.84
CA THR A 538 -12.44 -14.51 4.42
C THR A 538 -13.44 -13.48 4.88
N PHE A 539 -14.56 -13.36 4.16
CA PHE A 539 -15.75 -12.67 4.63
C PHE A 539 -16.68 -13.63 5.35
N GLY A 540 -17.21 -13.22 6.52
CA GLY A 540 -18.11 -14.04 7.32
C GLY A 540 -19.52 -14.22 6.71
N SER A 541 -19.89 -13.38 5.72
CA SER A 541 -21.19 -13.40 5.04
C SER A 541 -21.17 -12.58 3.76
N HIS A 542 -22.20 -12.72 2.91
CA HIS A 542 -22.43 -11.83 1.77
C HIS A 542 -22.60 -10.35 2.22
N ALA A 543 -23.28 -10.10 3.34
CA ALA A 543 -23.42 -8.76 3.88
C ALA A 543 -22.08 -8.12 4.23
N GLY A 544 -21.14 -8.88 4.83
CA GLY A 544 -19.78 -8.40 5.11
C GLY A 544 -19.01 -8.05 3.84
N ALA A 545 -19.15 -8.82 2.77
CA ALA A 545 -18.55 -8.49 1.48
C ALA A 545 -19.17 -7.22 0.87
N LYS A 546 -20.51 -7.03 0.96
CA LYS A 546 -21.21 -5.82 0.50
C LYS A 546 -20.73 -4.57 1.26
N VAL A 547 -20.55 -4.66 2.57
CA VAL A 547 -20.01 -3.56 3.39
C VAL A 547 -18.58 -3.19 2.95
N SER A 548 -17.74 -4.20 2.70
CA SER A 548 -16.36 -3.97 2.26
C SER A 548 -16.28 -3.25 0.91
N VAL A 549 -17.06 -3.64 -0.08
CA VAL A 549 -17.04 -2.99 -1.40
C VAL A 549 -17.53 -1.54 -1.34
N ILE A 550 -18.47 -1.21 -0.45
CA ILE A 550 -18.89 0.18 -0.22
C ILE A 550 -17.70 1.00 0.28
N TYR A 551 -17.05 0.58 1.36
CA TYR A 551 -15.92 1.33 1.90
C TYR A 551 -14.77 1.46 0.91
N HIS A 552 -14.39 0.39 0.19
CA HIS A 552 -13.35 0.45 -0.83
C HIS A 552 -13.69 1.40 -1.98
N THR A 553 -14.97 1.52 -2.36
CA THR A 553 -15.43 2.49 -3.36
C THR A 553 -15.04 3.92 -2.96
N PHE A 554 -15.33 4.32 -1.74
CA PHE A 554 -15.02 5.67 -1.28
C PHE A 554 -13.52 5.85 -1.01
N ILE A 555 -12.83 4.83 -0.48
CA ILE A 555 -11.37 4.87 -0.24
C ILE A 555 -10.61 5.10 -1.55
N GLU A 556 -10.90 4.29 -2.57
CA GLU A 556 -10.19 4.40 -3.85
C GLU A 556 -10.57 5.67 -4.61
N THR A 557 -11.83 6.11 -4.50
CA THR A 557 -12.24 7.42 -5.02
C THR A 557 -11.50 8.57 -4.33
N CYS A 558 -11.33 8.54 -2.99
CA CYS A 558 -10.50 9.52 -2.27
C CYS A 558 -9.07 9.55 -2.79
N LYS A 559 -8.43 8.38 -2.96
CA LYS A 559 -7.07 8.27 -3.51
C LYS A 559 -6.98 8.87 -4.92
N MET A 560 -7.93 8.59 -5.78
CA MET A 560 -7.97 9.16 -7.14
C MET A 560 -8.14 10.68 -7.13
N CYS A 561 -8.88 11.22 -6.15
CA CYS A 561 -9.08 12.66 -5.96
C CYS A 561 -7.90 13.36 -5.28
N GLY A 562 -6.95 12.61 -4.68
CA GLY A 562 -5.86 13.14 -3.88
C GLY A 562 -6.34 13.73 -2.55
N VAL A 563 -7.36 13.13 -1.93
CA VAL A 563 -7.94 13.58 -0.64
C VAL A 563 -7.62 12.57 0.45
N SER A 564 -7.40 13.06 1.66
CA SER A 564 -7.22 12.20 2.83
C SER A 564 -8.48 11.35 3.08
N THR A 565 -8.33 10.03 3.00
CA THR A 565 -9.42 9.09 3.26
C THR A 565 -9.98 9.22 4.69
N LEU A 566 -9.09 9.43 5.67
CA LEU A 566 -9.49 9.58 7.07
C LEU A 566 -10.32 10.84 7.27
N GLU A 567 -9.84 11.97 6.76
CA GLU A 567 -10.55 13.26 6.87
C GLU A 567 -11.87 13.21 6.09
N TYR A 568 -11.90 12.53 4.93
CA TYR A 568 -13.15 12.33 4.20
C TYR A 568 -14.21 11.64 5.07
N PHE A 569 -13.90 10.53 5.71
CA PHE A 569 -14.86 9.83 6.54
C PHE A 569 -15.28 10.64 7.78
N LYS A 570 -14.35 11.40 8.40
CA LYS A 570 -14.69 12.30 9.50
C LYS A 570 -15.71 13.35 9.07
N GLU A 571 -15.43 14.09 8.00
CA GLU A 571 -16.30 15.15 7.50
C GLU A 571 -17.61 14.58 6.95
N PHE A 572 -17.57 13.44 6.26
CA PHE A 572 -18.77 12.78 5.77
C PHE A 572 -19.74 12.39 6.91
N PHE A 573 -19.23 11.70 7.94
CA PHE A 573 -20.07 11.30 9.07
C PHE A 573 -20.56 12.50 9.88
N LYS A 574 -19.75 13.54 10.01
CA LYS A 574 -20.16 14.81 10.63
C LYS A 574 -21.28 15.48 9.85
N ALA A 575 -21.16 15.56 8.53
CA ALA A 575 -22.20 16.11 7.66
C ALA A 575 -23.53 15.32 7.77
N ILE A 576 -23.46 13.99 7.85
CA ILE A 576 -24.64 13.13 8.09
C ILE A 576 -25.26 13.44 9.45
N MET A 577 -24.47 13.61 10.51
CA MET A 577 -24.96 13.95 11.84
C MET A 577 -25.65 15.32 11.88
N GLN A 578 -25.17 16.26 11.08
CA GLN A 578 -25.77 17.58 10.90
C GLN A 578 -27.04 17.56 10.03
N GLY A 579 -27.50 16.35 9.62
CA GLY A 579 -28.71 16.20 8.81
C GLY A 579 -28.57 16.61 7.35
N ARG A 580 -27.34 16.75 6.82
CA ARG A 580 -27.12 17.06 5.41
C ARG A 580 -27.64 15.96 4.50
N THR A 581 -28.33 16.36 3.43
CA THR A 581 -28.90 15.46 2.42
C THR A 581 -28.52 15.85 0.99
N ASP A 582 -27.67 16.86 0.85
CA ASP A 582 -27.11 17.33 -0.43
C ASP A 582 -25.93 16.43 -0.87
N TYR A 583 -26.22 15.16 -1.14
CA TYR A 583 -25.25 14.09 -1.34
C TYR A 583 -24.25 14.36 -2.47
N ASP A 584 -24.61 15.16 -3.49
CA ASP A 584 -23.68 15.59 -4.55
C ASP A 584 -22.50 16.41 -4.01
N ASN A 585 -22.72 17.16 -2.92
CA ASN A 585 -21.67 17.94 -2.25
C ASN A 585 -20.98 17.17 -1.12
N MET A 586 -21.29 15.89 -0.96
CA MET A 586 -20.69 15.00 0.06
C MET A 586 -19.75 13.95 -0.55
N LEU A 587 -19.44 14.06 -1.83
CA LEU A 587 -18.50 13.17 -2.52
C LEU A 587 -17.05 13.52 -2.19
N PRO A 588 -16.08 12.58 -2.34
CA PRO A 588 -14.66 12.86 -2.12
C PRO A 588 -14.12 14.07 -2.89
N MET A 589 -14.65 14.36 -4.08
CA MET A 589 -14.25 15.49 -4.91
C MET A 589 -14.94 16.82 -4.56
N THR A 590 -16.02 16.82 -3.78
CA THR A 590 -16.89 18.02 -3.56
C THR A 590 -17.03 18.42 -2.09
N ILE A 591 -16.71 17.55 -1.14
CA ILE A 591 -16.94 17.78 0.30
C ILE A 591 -16.07 18.90 0.91
N GLY A 592 -15.11 19.45 0.17
CA GLY A 592 -14.34 20.63 0.59
C GLY A 592 -13.04 20.33 1.33
N ILE A 593 -12.55 19.09 1.31
CA ILE A 593 -11.27 18.71 1.94
C ILE A 593 -10.11 19.17 1.05
N LYS A 594 -9.07 19.75 1.66
CA LYS A 594 -7.84 20.13 0.97
C LYS A 594 -7.17 18.90 0.36
N LYS A 595 -6.69 19.02 -0.87
CA LYS A 595 -5.90 17.97 -1.52
C LYS A 595 -4.57 17.80 -0.80
N GLN A 596 -4.16 16.56 -0.63
CA GLN A 596 -2.84 16.20 -0.09
C GLN A 596 -1.74 16.37 -1.13
#